data_9cd3d2998c599b8120f068524469d127
#
_entry.id   9cd3d2998c599b8120f068524469d127
#
_cell.length_a   1.000
_cell.length_b   1.000
_cell.length_c   1.000
_cell.angle_alpha   90.00
_cell.angle_beta   90.00
_cell.angle_gamma   90.00
#
_symmetry.space_group_name_H-M   'P 1'
#
loop_
_entity.id
_entity.type
_entity.pdbx_description
1 polymer ?
#
loop_
_entity_poly.entity_id
_entity_poly.type
_entity_poly.pdbx_seq_one_letter_code
_entity_poly.pdbx_strand_id
1 'polypeptide(L)'
;LAEAILLVGGFGTRLRPLTNHRPKPMLPIASLPVTEHQLAMARRAGIKRIVLATSYLSEVFIPYFGDGAKWGMEIKYAVEKEPLGTGGAIRNAAAHLAGEAEVVIFNGDVLSSHNLKSQLDLHRNSNADVTLHLTPVADARTYGCVPTDGNGRVTAFLEKMENPVTNTINAGCYVFDKSVIAAIPENEVISVERQTFPALISENKKVMGYIENAYWLDIGTPNALMKGSRDLVSGAADSDALDN
;
A
#
# COMPACT_ATOMS: atom_id res chain seq x y z
N LEU A 1 12.92 6.60 12.64
CA LEU A 1 12.81 5.44 11.74
C LEU A 1 11.34 5.16 11.47
N ALA A 2 11.01 4.59 10.33
CA ALA A 2 9.65 4.17 10.00
C ALA A 2 9.56 2.64 10.01
N GLU A 3 8.37 2.11 10.30
CA GLU A 3 7.99 0.71 10.13
C GLU A 3 6.97 0.60 9.00
N ALA A 4 6.63 -0.60 8.58
CA ALA A 4 5.63 -0.77 7.54
C ALA A 4 4.57 -1.85 7.87
N ILE A 5 3.40 -1.69 7.26
CA ILE A 5 2.36 -2.71 7.17
C ILE A 5 2.06 -2.94 5.69
N LEU A 6 2.05 -4.18 5.28
CA LEU A 6 1.69 -4.60 3.94
C LEU A 6 0.36 -5.36 3.96
N LEU A 7 -0.66 -4.82 3.31
CA LEU A 7 -2.00 -5.39 3.27
C LEU A 7 -2.08 -6.50 2.22
N VAL A 8 -2.01 -7.75 2.65
CA VAL A 8 -1.93 -8.93 1.77
C VAL A 8 -3.12 -9.90 1.91
N GLY A 9 -4.18 -9.51 2.64
CA GLY A 9 -5.29 -10.38 2.99
C GLY A 9 -6.41 -10.54 1.94
N GLY A 10 -6.31 -9.91 0.77
CA GLY A 10 -7.39 -9.90 -0.23
C GLY A 10 -7.60 -11.24 -0.96
N PHE A 11 -8.86 -11.59 -1.27
CA PHE A 11 -9.24 -12.83 -1.98
C PHE A 11 -8.77 -12.91 -3.44
N GLY A 12 -8.51 -11.78 -4.10
CA GLY A 12 -8.06 -11.74 -5.50
C GLY A 12 -9.00 -12.39 -6.51
N THR A 13 -10.31 -12.30 -6.31
CA THR A 13 -11.33 -13.05 -7.09
C THR A 13 -11.28 -12.79 -8.59
N ARG A 14 -10.90 -11.59 -9.02
CA ARG A 14 -10.75 -11.23 -10.44
C ARG A 14 -9.60 -11.94 -11.15
N LEU A 15 -8.67 -12.52 -10.40
CA LEU A 15 -7.51 -13.27 -10.88
C LEU A 15 -7.70 -14.79 -10.85
N ARG A 16 -8.91 -15.28 -10.49
CA ARG A 16 -9.19 -16.72 -10.55
C ARG A 16 -9.07 -17.23 -11.99
N PRO A 17 -8.53 -18.45 -12.19
CA PRO A 17 -8.21 -19.47 -11.18
C PRO A 17 -6.82 -19.33 -10.52
N LEU A 18 -5.97 -18.36 -10.92
CA LEU A 18 -4.61 -18.19 -10.39
C LEU A 18 -4.56 -18.03 -8.86
N THR A 19 -5.61 -17.42 -8.30
CA THR A 19 -5.72 -17.16 -6.84
C THR A 19 -6.45 -18.23 -6.06
N ASN A 20 -6.78 -19.39 -6.65
CA ASN A 20 -7.45 -20.46 -5.91
C ASN A 20 -6.54 -21.10 -4.84
N HIS A 21 -5.23 -21.16 -5.08
CA HIS A 21 -4.25 -21.80 -4.20
C HIS A 21 -3.05 -20.90 -3.87
N ARG A 22 -3.08 -19.66 -4.33
CA ARG A 22 -2.02 -18.69 -4.08
C ARG A 22 -2.62 -17.30 -3.89
N PRO A 23 -2.34 -16.61 -2.78
CA PRO A 23 -2.84 -15.25 -2.58
C PRO A 23 -2.35 -14.31 -3.68
N LYS A 24 -3.16 -13.31 -4.04
CA LYS A 24 -2.82 -12.34 -5.08
C LYS A 24 -1.41 -11.73 -4.91
N PRO A 25 -0.99 -11.27 -3.70
CA PRO A 25 0.35 -10.70 -3.50
C PRO A 25 1.50 -11.70 -3.68
N MET A 26 1.20 -12.99 -3.71
CA MET A 26 2.15 -14.08 -3.96
C MET A 26 2.20 -14.52 -5.43
N LEU A 27 1.39 -13.93 -6.31
CA LEU A 27 1.49 -14.18 -7.74
C LEU A 27 2.81 -13.60 -8.28
N PRO A 28 3.52 -14.35 -9.16
CA PRO A 28 4.80 -13.90 -9.66
C PRO A 28 4.66 -12.79 -10.70
N ILE A 29 5.46 -11.75 -10.56
CA ILE A 29 5.76 -10.75 -11.57
C ILE A 29 7.27 -10.77 -11.82
N ALA A 30 7.71 -10.96 -13.05
CA ALA A 30 9.10 -11.18 -13.39
C ALA A 30 9.77 -12.25 -12.49
N SER A 31 9.06 -13.37 -12.25
CA SER A 31 9.46 -14.53 -11.44
C SER A 31 9.45 -14.34 -9.92
N LEU A 32 9.24 -13.15 -9.38
CA LEU A 32 9.18 -12.87 -7.95
C LEU A 32 7.76 -12.51 -7.52
N PRO A 33 7.30 -12.88 -6.30
CA PRO A 33 6.03 -12.42 -5.76
C PRO A 33 5.90 -10.88 -5.75
N VAL A 34 4.71 -10.35 -6.00
CA VAL A 34 4.43 -8.90 -5.87
C VAL A 34 4.94 -8.37 -4.52
N THR A 35 4.75 -9.14 -3.45
CA THR A 35 5.23 -8.81 -2.11
C THR A 35 6.74 -8.55 -2.07
N GLU A 36 7.57 -9.29 -2.81
CA GLU A 36 9.04 -9.07 -2.81
C GLU A 36 9.41 -7.71 -3.40
N HIS A 37 8.74 -7.27 -4.46
CA HIS A 37 8.97 -5.95 -5.03
C HIS A 37 8.68 -4.83 -4.02
N GLN A 38 7.62 -5.01 -3.20
CA GLN A 38 7.27 -4.05 -2.15
C GLN A 38 8.22 -4.10 -0.96
N LEU A 39 8.71 -5.29 -0.56
CA LEU A 39 9.76 -5.45 0.45
C LEU A 39 11.05 -4.74 0.03
N ALA A 40 11.46 -4.90 -1.23
CA ALA A 40 12.66 -4.25 -1.77
C ALA A 40 12.53 -2.71 -1.74
N MET A 41 11.37 -2.16 -2.13
CA MET A 41 11.09 -0.73 -2.02
C MET A 41 11.16 -0.24 -0.56
N ALA A 42 10.54 -0.96 0.38
CA ALA A 42 10.58 -0.63 1.80
C ALA A 42 12.03 -0.64 2.34
N ARG A 43 12.80 -1.67 2.01
CA ARG A 43 14.23 -1.80 2.38
C ARG A 43 15.07 -0.63 1.84
N ARG A 44 14.88 -0.25 0.58
CA ARG A 44 15.56 0.90 -0.05
C ARG A 44 15.25 2.21 0.67
N ALA A 45 14.04 2.38 1.18
CA ALA A 45 13.67 3.54 2.00
C ALA A 45 14.21 3.49 3.44
N GLY A 46 14.94 2.43 3.82
CA GLY A 46 15.53 2.24 5.15
C GLY A 46 14.60 1.60 6.17
N ILE A 47 13.46 1.09 5.77
CA ILE A 47 12.53 0.35 6.63
C ILE A 47 13.12 -1.03 6.92
N LYS A 48 13.24 -1.39 8.21
CA LYS A 48 13.82 -2.65 8.66
C LYS A 48 12.81 -3.62 9.26
N ARG A 49 11.60 -3.15 9.58
CA ARG A 49 10.52 -3.99 10.12
C ARG A 49 9.26 -3.79 9.28
N ILE A 50 8.62 -4.89 8.93
CA ILE A 50 7.35 -4.89 8.22
C ILE A 50 6.41 -5.95 8.80
N VAL A 51 5.12 -5.60 8.92
CA VAL A 51 4.06 -6.52 9.31
C VAL A 51 3.23 -6.88 8.08
N LEU A 52 3.15 -8.15 7.75
CA LEU A 52 2.24 -8.66 6.72
C LEU A 52 0.86 -8.86 7.36
N ALA A 53 -0.10 -8.01 7.00
CA ALA A 53 -1.50 -8.16 7.40
C ALA A 53 -2.18 -9.17 6.47
N THR A 54 -2.33 -10.39 6.95
CA THR A 54 -2.80 -11.55 6.18
C THR A 54 -4.18 -12.01 6.64
N SER A 55 -4.92 -12.66 5.75
CA SER A 55 -6.16 -13.36 6.07
C SER A 55 -6.31 -14.60 5.19
N TYR A 56 -6.69 -14.43 3.93
CA TYR A 56 -6.85 -15.52 2.97
C TYR A 56 -5.52 -16.18 2.62
N LEU A 57 -5.42 -17.50 2.78
CA LEU A 57 -4.23 -18.32 2.51
C LEU A 57 -2.97 -17.79 3.24
N SER A 58 -3.13 -17.39 4.50
CA SER A 58 -2.03 -16.85 5.31
C SER A 58 -0.85 -17.82 5.46
N GLU A 59 -1.13 -19.12 5.44
CA GLU A 59 -0.15 -20.20 5.53
C GLU A 59 0.85 -20.25 4.36
N VAL A 60 0.59 -19.54 3.26
CA VAL A 60 1.50 -19.48 2.10
C VAL A 60 2.67 -18.50 2.34
N PHE A 61 2.47 -17.46 3.17
CA PHE A 61 3.47 -16.41 3.38
C PHE A 61 4.61 -16.86 4.29
N ILE A 62 4.30 -17.50 5.42
CA ILE A 62 5.32 -17.88 6.43
C ILE A 62 6.41 -18.80 5.87
N PRO A 63 6.10 -19.89 5.13
CA PRO A 63 7.14 -20.75 4.56
C PRO A 63 8.03 -20.04 3.54
N TYR A 64 7.51 -19.01 2.88
CA TYR A 64 8.24 -18.27 1.85
C TYR A 64 9.13 -17.17 2.45
N PHE A 65 8.57 -16.33 3.32
CA PHE A 65 9.26 -15.15 3.85
C PHE A 65 9.95 -15.39 5.19
N GLY A 66 9.55 -16.40 5.96
CA GLY A 66 10.12 -16.70 7.28
C GLY A 66 10.04 -15.49 8.22
N ASP A 67 11.14 -15.22 8.90
CA ASP A 67 11.32 -14.06 9.77
C ASP A 67 11.81 -12.79 9.05
N GLY A 68 12.07 -12.89 7.73
CA GLY A 68 12.55 -11.79 6.91
C GLY A 68 14.06 -11.64 6.80
N ALA A 69 14.84 -12.46 7.49
CA ALA A 69 16.31 -12.36 7.48
C ALA A 69 16.90 -12.43 6.06
N LYS A 70 16.36 -13.29 5.19
CA LYS A 70 16.76 -13.40 3.78
C LYS A 70 16.65 -12.08 3.01
N TRP A 71 15.70 -11.23 3.37
CA TRP A 71 15.47 -9.91 2.75
C TRP A 71 16.12 -8.76 3.51
N GLY A 72 16.91 -9.05 4.56
CA GLY A 72 17.54 -8.06 5.41
C GLY A 72 16.54 -7.21 6.23
N MET A 73 15.39 -7.79 6.55
CA MET A 73 14.29 -7.16 7.28
C MET A 73 13.81 -8.07 8.40
N GLU A 74 13.07 -7.53 9.35
CA GLU A 74 12.26 -8.30 10.30
C GLU A 74 10.82 -8.33 9.81
N ILE A 75 10.29 -9.52 9.55
CA ILE A 75 8.91 -9.73 9.08
C ILE A 75 8.08 -10.32 10.22
N LYS A 76 6.96 -9.68 10.53
CA LYS A 76 5.91 -10.18 11.43
C LYS A 76 4.64 -10.45 10.64
N TYR A 77 3.76 -11.26 11.22
CA TYR A 77 2.50 -11.65 10.59
C TYR A 77 1.35 -11.30 11.52
N ALA A 78 0.41 -10.52 11.01
CA ALA A 78 -0.87 -10.25 11.68
C ALA A 78 -1.96 -10.99 10.91
N VAL A 79 -2.47 -12.10 11.48
CA VAL A 79 -3.48 -12.93 10.83
C VAL A 79 -4.87 -12.52 11.31
N GLU A 80 -5.72 -12.10 10.37
CA GLU A 80 -7.13 -11.85 10.64
C GLU A 80 -7.92 -13.17 10.60
N LYS A 81 -8.77 -13.39 11.59
CA LYS A 81 -9.72 -14.51 11.60
C LYS A 81 -10.86 -14.27 10.62
N GLU A 82 -11.29 -13.02 10.53
CA GLU A 82 -12.34 -12.53 9.63
C GLU A 82 -11.87 -11.23 8.99
N PRO A 83 -12.28 -10.92 7.73
CA PRO A 83 -11.87 -9.70 7.05
C PRO A 83 -12.33 -8.44 7.79
N LEU A 84 -11.39 -7.60 8.20
CA LEU A 84 -11.64 -6.36 8.93
C LEU A 84 -11.63 -5.10 8.02
N GLY A 85 -11.52 -5.28 6.71
CA GLY A 85 -11.31 -4.18 5.78
C GLY A 85 -9.90 -3.58 5.90
N THR A 86 -9.59 -2.57 5.09
CA THR A 86 -8.23 -2.00 5.03
C THR A 86 -7.84 -1.32 6.35
N GLY A 87 -8.74 -0.58 6.98
CA GLY A 87 -8.50 0.11 8.25
C GLY A 87 -8.38 -0.84 9.44
N GLY A 88 -9.29 -1.81 9.54
CA GLY A 88 -9.23 -2.81 10.61
C GLY A 88 -7.99 -3.70 10.49
N ALA A 89 -7.57 -4.06 9.26
CA ALA A 89 -6.31 -4.78 9.01
C ALA A 89 -5.09 -4.00 9.50
N ILE A 90 -5.02 -2.69 9.21
CA ILE A 90 -3.96 -1.80 9.71
C ILE A 90 -3.97 -1.77 11.24
N ARG A 91 -5.15 -1.58 11.85
CA ARG A 91 -5.28 -1.53 13.32
C ARG A 91 -4.86 -2.85 13.97
N ASN A 92 -5.27 -3.98 13.42
CA ASN A 92 -4.86 -5.31 13.90
C ASN A 92 -3.35 -5.52 13.77
N ALA A 93 -2.75 -5.14 12.64
CA ALA A 93 -1.32 -5.28 12.39
C ALA A 93 -0.47 -4.38 13.31
N ALA A 94 -1.00 -3.25 13.75
CA ALA A 94 -0.30 -2.30 14.62
C ALA A 94 0.16 -2.90 15.96
N ALA A 95 -0.49 -3.95 16.45
CA ALA A 95 -0.07 -4.69 17.65
C ALA A 95 1.31 -5.37 17.48
N HIS A 96 1.79 -5.57 16.27
CA HIS A 96 3.07 -6.20 15.95
C HIS A 96 4.19 -5.20 15.60
N LEU A 97 3.91 -3.90 15.62
CA LEU A 97 4.90 -2.84 15.41
C LEU A 97 5.76 -2.64 16.67
N ALA A 98 6.99 -2.14 16.49
CA ALA A 98 7.88 -1.82 17.61
C ALA A 98 7.61 -0.45 18.22
N GLY A 99 6.81 0.40 17.57
CA GLY A 99 6.33 1.68 18.12
C GLY A 99 7.02 2.91 17.53
N GLU A 100 7.61 2.81 16.35
CA GLU A 100 8.08 3.97 15.61
C GLU A 100 6.95 4.97 15.36
N ALA A 101 7.29 6.25 15.18
CA ALA A 101 6.29 7.31 15.04
C ALA A 101 5.54 7.24 13.71
N GLU A 102 6.21 6.77 12.67
CA GLU A 102 5.69 6.74 11.30
C GLU A 102 5.51 5.30 10.83
N VAL A 103 4.38 5.02 10.23
CA VAL A 103 4.06 3.70 9.68
C VAL A 103 3.70 3.84 8.20
N VAL A 104 4.46 3.17 7.34
CA VAL A 104 4.16 3.08 5.91
C VAL A 104 3.18 1.94 5.67
N ILE A 105 2.11 2.23 4.98
CA ILE A 105 1.10 1.24 4.60
C ILE A 105 1.18 1.00 3.09
N PHE A 106 1.27 -0.25 2.68
CA PHE A 106 1.21 -0.65 1.27
C PHE A 106 -0.04 -1.47 0.98
N ASN A 107 -0.74 -1.13 -0.07
CA ASN A 107 -1.70 -2.04 -0.68
C ASN A 107 -0.94 -3.16 -1.40
N GLY A 108 -1.13 -4.40 -1.00
CA GLY A 108 -0.34 -5.57 -1.43
C GLY A 108 -0.55 -6.00 -2.89
N ASP A 109 -1.30 -5.22 -3.66
CA ASP A 109 -1.65 -5.50 -5.06
C ASP A 109 -1.16 -4.41 -6.03
N VAL A 110 -0.24 -3.57 -5.58
CA VAL A 110 0.32 -2.47 -6.39
C VAL A 110 1.79 -2.71 -6.68
N LEU A 111 2.17 -2.60 -7.93
CA LEU A 111 3.56 -2.46 -8.38
C LEU A 111 3.83 -0.99 -8.65
N SER A 112 4.81 -0.41 -7.96
CA SER A 112 5.15 1.01 -8.07
C SER A 112 6.65 1.21 -7.90
N SER A 113 7.21 2.21 -8.62
CA SER A 113 8.61 2.63 -8.48
C SER A 113 8.74 4.06 -7.94
N HIS A 114 7.71 4.58 -7.24
CA HIS A 114 7.78 5.92 -6.64
C HIS A 114 8.84 6.03 -5.55
N ASN A 115 9.31 7.24 -5.31
CA ASN A 115 10.33 7.51 -4.30
C ASN A 115 9.72 7.58 -2.89
N LEU A 116 9.66 6.43 -2.23
CA LEU A 116 9.11 6.32 -0.86
C LEU A 116 9.88 7.18 0.16
N LYS A 117 11.19 7.37 -0.02
CA LYS A 117 11.98 8.25 0.86
C LYS A 117 11.50 9.70 0.76
N SER A 118 11.27 10.19 -0.46
CA SER A 118 10.74 11.54 -0.67
C SER A 118 9.32 11.70 -0.10
N GLN A 119 8.49 10.65 -0.16
CA GLN A 119 7.17 10.65 0.48
C GLN A 119 7.29 10.75 2.01
N LEU A 120 8.21 10.00 2.63
CA LEU A 120 8.51 10.08 4.06
C LEU A 120 9.05 11.47 4.45
N ASP A 121 9.94 12.04 3.63
CA ASP A 121 10.49 13.37 3.89
C ASP A 121 9.41 14.45 3.79
N LEU A 122 8.49 14.36 2.82
CA LEU A 122 7.31 15.24 2.76
C LEU A 122 6.45 15.12 4.02
N HIS A 123 6.17 13.89 4.45
CA HIS A 123 5.38 13.63 5.66
C HIS A 123 5.98 14.34 6.89
N ARG A 124 7.26 14.17 7.12
CA ARG A 124 8.02 14.78 8.22
C ARG A 124 8.05 16.30 8.14
N ASN A 125 8.47 16.82 6.99
CA ASN A 125 8.65 18.26 6.77
C ASN A 125 7.32 19.02 6.87
N SER A 126 6.23 18.38 6.52
CA SER A 126 4.90 18.98 6.64
C SER A 126 4.25 18.75 8.00
N ASN A 127 4.80 17.92 8.89
CA ASN A 127 4.14 17.43 10.11
C ASN A 127 2.72 16.92 9.79
N ALA A 128 2.61 16.03 8.81
CA ALA A 128 1.33 15.50 8.37
C ALA A 128 0.80 14.42 9.33
N ASP A 129 -0.51 14.33 9.50
CA ASP A 129 -1.15 13.19 10.14
C ASP A 129 -1.11 11.96 9.20
N VAL A 130 -1.31 12.21 7.90
CA VAL A 130 -1.21 11.19 6.84
C VAL A 130 -0.62 11.80 5.56
N THR A 131 0.20 11.05 4.83
CA THR A 131 0.64 11.40 3.48
C THR A 131 0.31 10.29 2.50
N LEU A 132 -0.52 10.59 1.51
CA LEU A 132 -0.94 9.66 0.47
C LEU A 132 0.01 9.77 -0.73
N HIS A 133 0.49 8.64 -1.26
CA HIS A 133 1.05 8.61 -2.60
C HIS A 133 -0.09 8.75 -3.61
N LEU A 134 0.01 9.75 -4.46
CA LEU A 134 -0.93 10.04 -5.54
C LEU A 134 -0.19 9.93 -6.89
N THR A 135 -0.83 9.31 -7.86
CA THR A 135 -0.30 9.20 -9.21
C THR A 135 -1.27 9.77 -10.24
N PRO A 136 -0.79 10.53 -11.24
CA PRO A 136 -1.63 10.95 -12.34
C PRO A 136 -1.91 9.77 -13.28
N VAL A 137 -3.15 9.67 -13.73
CA VAL A 137 -3.59 8.66 -14.72
C VAL A 137 -4.28 9.32 -15.89
N ALA A 138 -4.27 8.65 -17.06
CA ALA A 138 -4.95 9.16 -18.25
C ALA A 138 -6.49 9.18 -18.08
N ASP A 139 -7.03 8.22 -17.34
CA ASP A 139 -8.47 8.10 -17.05
C ASP A 139 -8.71 7.74 -15.59
N ALA A 140 -9.17 8.69 -14.82
CA ALA A 140 -9.46 8.51 -13.39
C ALA A 140 -10.88 7.97 -13.10
N ARG A 141 -11.74 7.77 -14.10
CA ARG A 141 -13.14 7.33 -13.92
C ARG A 141 -13.28 5.99 -13.20
N THR A 142 -12.29 5.10 -13.37
CA THR A 142 -12.29 3.77 -12.77
C THR A 142 -11.66 3.72 -11.39
N TYR A 143 -11.09 4.83 -10.94
CA TYR A 143 -10.40 4.97 -9.66
C TYR A 143 -11.07 6.04 -8.79
N GLY A 144 -10.78 6.05 -7.50
CA GLY A 144 -11.12 7.18 -6.64
C GLY A 144 -10.13 8.32 -6.89
N CYS A 145 -10.62 9.53 -7.20
CA CYS A 145 -9.74 10.67 -7.40
C CYS A 145 -9.53 11.47 -6.10
N VAL A 146 -8.33 12.05 -5.97
CA VAL A 146 -7.90 12.73 -4.76
C VAL A 146 -7.38 14.13 -5.13
N PRO A 147 -8.24 15.16 -5.09
CA PRO A 147 -7.83 16.53 -5.35
C PRO A 147 -7.01 17.09 -4.18
N THR A 148 -6.04 17.92 -4.53
CA THR A 148 -5.19 18.67 -3.58
C THR A 148 -5.31 20.17 -3.81
N ASP A 149 -5.07 20.96 -2.78
CA ASP A 149 -4.91 22.40 -2.89
C ASP A 149 -3.50 22.79 -3.42
N GLY A 150 -3.27 24.11 -3.57
CA GLY A 150 -1.99 24.65 -4.03
C GLY A 150 -0.78 24.37 -3.12
N ASN A 151 -1.01 23.89 -1.90
CA ASN A 151 0.01 23.50 -0.93
C ASN A 151 0.21 21.97 -0.86
N GLY A 152 -0.49 21.21 -1.70
CA GLY A 152 -0.46 19.75 -1.71
C GLY A 152 -1.31 19.09 -0.63
N ARG A 153 -2.15 19.85 0.08
CA ARG A 153 -3.08 19.28 1.06
C ARG A 153 -4.25 18.62 0.34
N VAL A 154 -4.60 17.41 0.73
CA VAL A 154 -5.76 16.69 0.21
C VAL A 154 -7.04 17.39 0.67
N THR A 155 -7.91 17.71 -0.28
CA THR A 155 -9.18 18.44 -0.01
C THR A 155 -10.40 17.51 0.00
N ALA A 156 -10.32 16.37 -0.69
CA ALA A 156 -11.34 15.35 -0.70
C ALA A 156 -10.76 13.98 -1.08
N PHE A 157 -11.46 12.92 -0.70
CA PHE A 157 -11.25 11.57 -1.21
C PHE A 157 -12.54 11.14 -1.89
N LEU A 158 -12.56 11.15 -3.22
CA LEU A 158 -13.78 10.99 -4.00
C LEU A 158 -13.81 9.61 -4.64
N GLU A 159 -14.91 8.91 -4.43
CA GLU A 159 -15.15 7.61 -5.09
C GLU A 159 -15.24 7.78 -6.61
N LYS A 160 -15.28 6.67 -7.32
CA LYS A 160 -15.42 6.61 -8.78
C LYS A 160 -16.56 7.49 -9.25
N MET A 161 -16.28 8.34 -10.23
CA MET A 161 -17.25 9.28 -10.77
C MET A 161 -17.10 9.38 -12.30
N GLU A 162 -18.20 9.64 -12.98
CA GLU A 162 -18.24 9.76 -14.45
C GLU A 162 -17.39 10.93 -14.94
N ASN A 163 -17.38 12.03 -14.20
CA ASN A 163 -16.60 13.23 -14.50
C ASN A 163 -15.64 13.52 -13.32
N PRO A 164 -14.45 12.92 -13.28
CA PRO A 164 -13.46 13.16 -12.23
C PRO A 164 -13.00 14.61 -12.20
N VAL A 165 -12.88 15.18 -10.99
CA VAL A 165 -12.46 16.57 -10.78
C VAL A 165 -10.94 16.75 -10.91
N THR A 166 -10.19 15.64 -10.90
CA THR A 166 -8.74 15.59 -11.09
C THR A 166 -8.35 14.26 -11.73
N ASN A 167 -7.17 14.21 -12.34
CA ASN A 167 -6.59 12.98 -12.85
C ASN A 167 -5.63 12.29 -11.85
N THR A 168 -5.44 12.86 -10.66
CA THR A 168 -4.66 12.22 -9.60
C THR A 168 -5.51 11.25 -8.81
N ILE A 169 -5.00 10.04 -8.63
CA ILE A 169 -5.68 8.97 -7.94
C ILE A 169 -4.87 8.48 -6.73
N ASN A 170 -5.54 7.80 -5.80
CA ASN A 170 -4.88 7.07 -4.74
C ASN A 170 -4.02 5.93 -5.31
N ALA A 171 -2.72 5.98 -5.07
CA ALA A 171 -1.76 5.02 -5.58
C ALA A 171 -1.49 3.83 -4.63
N GLY A 172 -2.16 3.76 -3.47
CA GLY A 172 -2.11 2.60 -2.56
C GLY A 172 -0.85 2.50 -1.71
N CYS A 173 -0.15 3.61 -1.49
CA CYS A 173 0.92 3.71 -0.50
C CYS A 173 0.70 4.95 0.38
N TYR A 174 0.75 4.76 1.70
CA TYR A 174 0.45 5.81 2.68
C TYR A 174 1.55 5.88 3.73
N VAL A 175 1.80 7.07 4.28
CA VAL A 175 2.56 7.25 5.53
C VAL A 175 1.59 7.78 6.58
N PHE A 176 1.44 7.05 7.67
CA PHE A 176 0.58 7.40 8.80
C PHE A 176 1.43 7.80 10.00
N ASP A 177 1.07 8.88 10.69
CA ASP A 177 1.44 9.00 12.10
C ASP A 177 0.77 7.88 12.90
N LYS A 178 1.49 7.29 13.85
CA LYS A 178 0.97 6.18 14.66
C LYS A 178 -0.31 6.53 15.44
N SER A 179 -0.49 7.81 15.79
CA SER A 179 -1.68 8.29 16.49
C SER A 179 -2.95 8.11 15.66
N VAL A 180 -2.83 8.25 14.33
CA VAL A 180 -3.95 8.02 13.41
C VAL A 180 -4.36 6.54 13.41
N ILE A 181 -3.38 5.63 13.41
CA ILE A 181 -3.67 4.19 13.49
C ILE A 181 -4.33 3.85 14.83
N ALA A 182 -3.85 4.45 15.92
CA ALA A 182 -4.40 4.24 17.26
C ALA A 182 -5.86 4.73 17.39
N ALA A 183 -6.27 5.69 16.57
CA ALA A 183 -7.64 6.21 16.54
C ALA A 183 -8.61 5.33 15.71
N ILE A 184 -8.11 4.39 14.91
CA ILE A 184 -8.97 3.42 14.18
C ILE A 184 -9.59 2.45 15.21
N PRO A 185 -10.92 2.22 15.19
CA PRO A 185 -11.57 1.28 16.08
C PRO A 185 -11.01 -0.14 15.96
N GLU A 186 -10.89 -0.83 17.10
CA GLU A 186 -10.43 -2.22 17.16
C GLU A 186 -11.57 -3.19 16.86
N ASN A 187 -11.24 -4.28 16.15
CA ASN A 187 -12.17 -5.37 15.85
C ASN A 187 -13.41 -4.93 15.05
N GLU A 188 -13.30 -3.88 14.29
CA GLU A 188 -14.36 -3.38 13.42
C GLU A 188 -13.94 -3.47 11.94
N VAL A 189 -14.94 -3.63 11.07
CA VAL A 189 -14.73 -3.61 9.61
C VAL A 189 -14.66 -2.16 9.14
N ILE A 190 -13.44 -1.67 8.93
CA ILE A 190 -13.16 -0.28 8.56
C ILE A 190 -12.43 -0.22 7.21
N SER A 191 -12.88 0.66 6.29
CA SER A 191 -12.14 1.03 5.08
C SER A 191 -11.42 2.36 5.29
N VAL A 192 -10.11 2.41 5.05
CA VAL A 192 -9.37 3.68 5.12
C VAL A 192 -9.86 4.66 4.06
N GLU A 193 -10.20 4.17 2.88
CA GLU A 193 -10.61 4.98 1.72
C GLU A 193 -12.00 5.61 1.91
N ARG A 194 -12.93 4.83 2.49
CA ARG A 194 -14.33 5.24 2.63
C ARG A 194 -14.66 5.88 3.96
N GLN A 195 -13.87 5.61 4.98
CA GLN A 195 -14.16 6.04 6.36
C GLN A 195 -13.02 6.88 6.93
N THR A 196 -11.79 6.35 7.01
CA THR A 196 -10.69 7.01 7.71
C THR A 196 -10.25 8.30 7.00
N PHE A 197 -9.94 8.26 5.71
CA PHE A 197 -9.48 9.45 5.00
C PHE A 197 -10.56 10.56 4.94
N PRO A 198 -11.83 10.27 4.60
CA PRO A 198 -12.88 11.27 4.67
C PRO A 198 -13.07 11.88 6.07
N ALA A 199 -13.00 11.05 7.12
CA ALA A 199 -13.10 11.54 8.50
C ALA A 199 -11.94 12.49 8.85
N LEU A 200 -10.69 12.10 8.57
CA LEU A 200 -9.52 12.96 8.80
C LEU A 200 -9.62 14.31 8.09
N ILE A 201 -10.08 14.31 6.84
CA ILE A 201 -10.29 15.54 6.06
C ILE A 201 -11.37 16.42 6.71
N SER A 202 -12.50 15.83 7.10
CA SER A 202 -13.62 16.57 7.74
C SER A 202 -13.24 17.11 9.12
N GLU A 203 -12.38 16.43 9.86
CA GLU A 203 -11.82 16.85 11.15
C GLU A 203 -10.67 17.87 11.00
N ASN A 204 -10.39 18.32 9.78
CA ASN A 204 -9.32 19.26 9.47
C ASN A 204 -7.91 18.73 9.85
N LYS A 205 -7.72 17.41 9.91
CA LYS A 205 -6.42 16.78 10.05
C LYS A 205 -5.55 17.07 8.82
N LYS A 206 -4.24 17.04 8.99
CA LYS A 206 -3.30 17.36 7.92
C LYS A 206 -3.03 16.14 7.04
N VAL A 207 -3.84 15.97 6.00
CA VAL A 207 -3.65 14.94 4.98
C VAL A 207 -2.94 15.55 3.78
N MET A 208 -1.73 15.06 3.46
CA MET A 208 -0.90 15.56 2.36
C MET A 208 -0.91 14.58 1.18
N GLY A 209 -0.84 15.11 -0.03
CA GLY A 209 -0.65 14.35 -1.26
C GLY A 209 0.81 14.42 -1.73
N TYR A 210 1.48 13.27 -1.80
CA TYR A 210 2.75 13.12 -2.49
C TYR A 210 2.47 12.71 -3.93
N ILE A 211 2.53 13.67 -4.86
CA ILE A 211 2.21 13.44 -6.27
C ILE A 211 3.49 13.11 -7.02
N GLU A 212 3.57 11.93 -7.60
CA GLU A 212 4.70 11.52 -8.43
C GLU A 212 4.20 10.76 -9.67
N ASN A 213 4.75 11.14 -10.83
CA ASN A 213 4.52 10.42 -12.09
C ASN A 213 5.58 9.33 -12.27
N ALA A 214 5.59 8.35 -11.38
CA ALA A 214 6.42 7.16 -11.45
C ALA A 214 5.65 5.99 -12.07
N TYR A 215 6.35 4.88 -12.37
CA TYR A 215 5.66 3.67 -12.79
C TYR A 215 4.69 3.22 -11.69
N TRP A 216 3.46 2.95 -12.09
CA TRP A 216 2.39 2.48 -11.21
C TRP A 216 1.46 1.52 -11.95
N LEU A 217 1.12 0.40 -11.31
CA LEU A 217 0.23 -0.60 -11.86
C LEU A 217 -0.55 -1.32 -10.74
N ASP A 218 -1.88 -1.25 -10.80
CA ASP A 218 -2.78 -2.12 -10.01
C ASP A 218 -2.81 -3.52 -10.63
N ILE A 219 -2.34 -4.52 -9.89
CA ILE A 219 -2.32 -5.92 -10.30
C ILE A 219 -3.69 -6.57 -10.05
N GLY A 220 -4.73 -5.96 -10.57
CA GLY A 220 -6.11 -6.39 -10.35
C GLY A 220 -6.65 -7.39 -11.37
N THR A 221 -5.95 -7.63 -12.48
CA THR A 221 -6.41 -8.46 -13.60
C THR A 221 -5.28 -9.31 -14.18
N PRO A 222 -5.58 -10.42 -14.90
CA PRO A 222 -4.55 -11.20 -15.61
C PRO A 222 -3.72 -10.35 -16.59
N ASN A 223 -4.35 -9.43 -17.30
CA ASN A 223 -3.65 -8.54 -18.22
C ASN A 223 -2.67 -7.61 -17.49
N ALA A 224 -3.05 -7.09 -16.31
CA ALA A 224 -2.17 -6.26 -15.50
C ALA A 224 -0.98 -7.07 -14.97
N LEU A 225 -1.20 -8.33 -14.52
CA LEU A 225 -0.14 -9.23 -14.08
C LEU A 225 0.89 -9.49 -15.20
N MET A 226 0.41 -9.79 -16.42
CA MET A 226 1.26 -9.98 -17.61
C MET A 226 1.99 -8.69 -17.99
N LYS A 227 1.28 -7.55 -17.96
CA LYS A 227 1.86 -6.23 -18.23
C LYS A 227 2.99 -5.91 -17.24
N GLY A 228 2.79 -6.10 -15.93
CA GLY A 228 3.81 -5.85 -14.92
C GLY A 228 5.06 -6.70 -15.15
N SER A 229 4.90 -7.99 -15.46
CA SER A 229 6.03 -8.88 -15.77
C SER A 229 6.79 -8.41 -17.03
N ARG A 230 6.08 -8.08 -18.10
CA ARG A 230 6.69 -7.59 -19.33
C ARG A 230 7.43 -6.26 -19.09
N ASP A 231 6.82 -5.34 -18.39
CA ASP A 231 7.38 -4.00 -18.17
C ASP A 231 8.66 -4.07 -17.31
N LEU A 232 8.71 -4.95 -16.31
CA LEU A 232 9.93 -5.19 -15.53
C LEU A 232 11.03 -5.85 -16.36
N VAL A 233 10.71 -6.88 -17.14
CA VAL A 233 11.70 -7.59 -17.97
C VAL A 233 12.25 -6.71 -19.10
N SER A 234 11.44 -5.80 -19.63
CA SER A 234 11.85 -4.87 -20.70
C SER A 234 12.54 -3.59 -20.21
N GLY A 235 12.60 -3.37 -18.89
CA GLY A 235 13.13 -2.13 -18.30
C GLY A 235 12.19 -0.92 -18.40
N ALA A 236 10.91 -1.14 -18.74
CA ALA A 236 9.89 -0.08 -18.69
C ALA A 236 9.41 0.21 -17.26
N ALA A 237 9.68 -0.68 -16.33
CA ALA A 237 9.50 -0.53 -14.90
C ALA A 237 10.74 -1.00 -14.17
N ASP A 238 11.04 -0.39 -13.02
CA ASP A 238 12.16 -0.76 -12.17
C ASP A 238 11.68 -1.42 -10.88
N SER A 239 12.49 -2.35 -10.38
CA SER A 239 12.30 -2.93 -9.05
C SER A 239 13.61 -3.38 -8.46
N ASP A 240 13.94 -2.87 -7.29
CA ASP A 240 15.14 -3.26 -6.52
C ASP A 240 15.15 -4.76 -6.15
N ALA A 241 14.04 -5.47 -6.30
CA ALA A 241 13.95 -6.91 -6.07
C ALA A 241 14.68 -7.72 -7.15
N LEU A 242 14.87 -7.16 -8.34
CA LEU A 242 15.53 -7.82 -9.47
C LEU A 242 17.04 -7.62 -9.49
N ASP A 243 17.58 -6.75 -8.65
CA ASP A 243 19.01 -6.41 -8.55
C ASP A 243 19.80 -7.35 -7.60
N ASN A 244 19.18 -8.44 -7.12
CA ASN A 244 19.77 -9.38 -6.15
C ASN A 244 20.18 -10.69 -6.80
#